data_b90266d55cf08f3c6ba708f3ca644913
#
_entry.id   b90266d55cf08f3c6ba708f3ca644913
#
_cell.length_a   1.000
_cell.length_b   1.000
_cell.length_c   1.000
_cell.angle_alpha   90.00
_cell.angle_beta   90.00
_cell.angle_gamma   90.00
#
_symmetry.space_group_name_H-M   'P 1'
#
loop_
_entity.id
_entity.type
_entity.pdbx_description
1 polymer ?
#
loop_
_entity_poly.entity_id
_entity_poly.type
_entity_poly.pdbx_seq_one_letter_code
_entity_poly.pdbx_strand_id
1 'polypeptide(L)'
;MTDNMDTEEKKEEQENTEEPSSPSELRFTVNMTSKVLYDFLLYHAYTKVSGILSVCFGAAGVIFYFRFGEIMYLALGVLLILYLPVNLWYRSKVQMMNPVFKKPITYDISADGISVFQDGESGKVSWDQCTKAVSTKQSIIVYTGKLNASIFPRKELGDDLPALMALIGKYMEPKRVKIRF
;
A
#
# COMPACT_ATOMS: atom_id res chain seq x y z
N MET A 1 0.23 -2.99 56.27
CA MET A 1 0.10 -4.16 55.38
C MET A 1 -0.66 -3.69 54.15
N THR A 2 -0.15 -2.68 53.50
CA THR A 2 -0.70 -2.05 52.26
C THR A 2 0.41 -1.25 51.57
N ASP A 3 1.41 -1.94 50.97
CA ASP A 3 2.51 -1.22 50.35
C ASP A 3 3.20 -2.07 49.22
N ASN A 4 2.43 -2.96 48.56
CA ASN A 4 2.98 -3.80 47.50
C ASN A 4 2.08 -3.88 46.24
N MET A 5 1.06 -3.03 46.06
CA MET A 5 0.21 -3.05 44.86
C MET A 5 0.57 -1.96 43.84
N ASP A 6 1.32 -0.95 44.22
CA ASP A 6 1.65 0.18 43.31
C ASP A 6 2.94 0.00 42.53
N THR A 7 3.62 -1.14 42.69
CA THR A 7 4.93 -1.38 42.01
C THR A 7 4.84 -2.33 40.82
N GLU A 8 3.74 -3.05 40.65
CA GLU A 8 3.54 -3.97 39.51
C GLU A 8 2.85 -3.31 38.32
N GLU A 9 2.04 -2.28 38.53
CA GLU A 9 1.35 -1.55 37.44
C GLU A 9 2.24 -0.59 36.65
N LYS A 10 3.45 -0.29 37.14
CA LYS A 10 4.45 0.55 36.47
C LYS A 10 5.47 -0.19 35.60
N LYS A 11 5.36 -1.51 35.50
CA LYS A 11 6.30 -2.34 34.71
C LYS A 11 5.77 -2.81 33.36
N GLU A 12 4.48 -2.61 33.05
CA GLU A 12 3.88 -3.05 31.77
C GLU A 12 3.83 -1.92 30.71
N GLU A 13 4.21 -0.71 31.03
CA GLU A 13 4.28 0.43 30.09
C GLU A 13 5.70 0.72 29.58
N GLN A 14 6.58 -0.27 29.58
CA GLN A 14 7.80 -0.27 28.78
C GLN A 14 7.49 -0.84 27.40
N GLU A 15 6.80 0.00 26.67
CA GLU A 15 6.79 0.17 25.24
C GLU A 15 8.00 -0.50 24.56
N ASN A 16 7.67 -1.55 23.84
CA ASN A 16 8.57 -2.33 22.99
C ASN A 16 9.05 -1.48 21.80
N THR A 17 9.86 -0.48 22.07
CA THR A 17 10.66 0.23 21.07
C THR A 17 11.84 -0.69 20.73
N GLU A 18 11.58 -1.79 20.00
CA GLU A 18 12.64 -2.58 19.43
C GLU A 18 13.43 -1.70 18.46
N GLU A 19 14.58 -1.20 18.92
CA GLU A 19 15.58 -0.62 18.02
C GLU A 19 15.90 -1.64 16.94
N PRO A 20 16.06 -1.21 15.66
CA PRO A 20 16.39 -2.14 14.57
C PRO A 20 17.67 -2.89 14.91
N SER A 21 17.59 -4.21 15.01
CA SER A 21 18.69 -5.09 15.41
C SER A 21 19.88 -5.08 14.41
N SER A 22 19.67 -4.49 13.22
CA SER A 22 20.69 -4.29 12.20
C SER A 22 20.75 -2.82 11.76
N PRO A 23 21.94 -2.32 11.35
CA PRO A 23 22.08 -0.95 10.88
C PRO A 23 21.20 -0.66 9.66
N SER A 24 20.65 0.56 9.63
CA SER A 24 19.86 1.07 8.50
C SER A 24 20.71 1.11 7.24
N GLU A 25 20.23 0.48 6.16
CA GLU A 25 20.87 0.55 4.84
C GLU A 25 20.30 1.71 3.99
N LEU A 26 19.03 2.05 4.23
CA LEU A 26 18.37 3.17 3.54
C LEU A 26 17.25 3.74 4.42
N ARG A 27 17.29 5.05 4.68
CA ARG A 27 16.26 5.74 5.46
C ARG A 27 15.77 6.96 4.69
N PHE A 28 14.46 7.07 4.55
CA PHE A 28 13.81 8.18 3.84
C PHE A 28 12.43 8.48 4.41
N THR A 29 11.97 9.70 4.17
CA THR A 29 10.64 10.14 4.59
C THR A 29 9.80 10.46 3.38
N VAL A 30 8.55 9.99 3.37
CA VAL A 30 7.61 10.18 2.26
C VAL A 30 6.33 10.83 2.73
N ASN A 31 5.74 11.64 1.84
CA ASN A 31 4.40 12.20 2.01
C ASN A 31 3.41 11.47 1.12
N MET A 32 2.36 10.94 1.75
CA MET A 32 1.31 10.28 0.99
C MET A 32 0.43 11.31 0.29
N THR A 33 0.09 11.05 -0.97
CA THR A 33 -0.82 11.89 -1.74
C THR A 33 -2.04 11.10 -2.20
N SER A 34 -3.17 11.79 -2.43
CA SER A 34 -4.37 11.14 -2.97
C SER A 34 -4.12 10.45 -4.32
N LYS A 35 -3.16 10.95 -5.10
CA LYS A 35 -2.79 10.35 -6.40
C LYS A 35 -2.06 9.03 -6.23
N VAL A 36 -1.12 8.95 -5.29
CA VAL A 36 -0.40 7.71 -4.94
C VAL A 36 -1.36 6.68 -4.36
N LEU A 37 -2.22 7.12 -3.44
CA LEU A 37 -3.21 6.25 -2.83
C LEU A 37 -4.23 5.73 -3.86
N TYR A 38 -4.68 6.57 -4.79
CA TYR A 38 -5.56 6.16 -5.88
C TYR A 38 -4.91 5.12 -6.80
N ASP A 39 -3.66 5.33 -7.19
CA ASP A 39 -2.89 4.40 -8.01
C ASP A 39 -2.73 3.02 -7.32
N PHE A 40 -2.46 3.02 -6.01
CA PHE A 40 -2.43 1.81 -5.20
C PHE A 40 -3.80 1.10 -5.18
N LEU A 41 -4.89 1.84 -4.92
CA LEU A 41 -6.24 1.29 -4.87
C LEU A 41 -6.67 0.71 -6.22
N LEU A 42 -6.36 1.39 -7.32
CA LEU A 42 -6.60 0.88 -8.67
C LEU A 42 -5.84 -0.42 -8.93
N TYR A 43 -4.53 -0.42 -8.68
CA TYR A 43 -3.72 -1.62 -8.86
C TYR A 43 -4.28 -2.79 -8.04
N HIS A 44 -4.60 -2.55 -6.77
CA HIS A 44 -5.14 -3.56 -5.87
C HIS A 44 -6.50 -4.09 -6.33
N ALA A 45 -7.40 -3.22 -6.80
CA ALA A 45 -8.73 -3.59 -7.27
C ALA A 45 -8.67 -4.40 -8.57
N TYR A 46 -7.90 -3.94 -9.56
CA TYR A 46 -7.81 -4.62 -10.87
C TYR A 46 -6.91 -5.86 -10.88
N THR A 47 -6.14 -6.11 -9.84
CA THR A 47 -5.45 -7.41 -9.66
C THR A 47 -6.32 -8.45 -8.96
N LYS A 48 -7.50 -8.06 -8.45
CA LYS A 48 -8.49 -8.99 -7.89
C LYS A 48 -9.50 -9.44 -8.95
N VAL A 49 -10.02 -10.64 -8.77
CA VAL A 49 -11.04 -11.24 -9.67
C VAL A 49 -12.26 -10.33 -9.83
N SER A 50 -12.71 -9.68 -8.74
CA SER A 50 -13.89 -8.80 -8.78
C SER A 50 -13.70 -7.59 -9.70
N GLY A 51 -12.50 -6.98 -9.74
CA GLY A 51 -12.20 -5.86 -10.63
C GLY A 51 -12.18 -6.29 -12.11
N ILE A 52 -11.60 -7.45 -12.40
CA ILE A 52 -11.56 -8.01 -13.75
C ILE A 52 -12.99 -8.34 -14.22
N LEU A 53 -13.79 -8.98 -13.37
CA LEU A 53 -15.19 -9.29 -13.70
C LEU A 53 -16.03 -8.04 -14.00
N SER A 54 -15.85 -6.95 -13.23
CA SER A 54 -16.55 -5.70 -13.50
C SER A 54 -16.25 -5.15 -14.89
N VAL A 55 -15.00 -5.21 -15.33
CA VAL A 55 -14.61 -4.79 -16.69
C VAL A 55 -15.19 -5.74 -17.75
N CYS A 56 -15.14 -7.06 -17.53
CA CYS A 56 -15.68 -8.05 -18.47
C CYS A 56 -17.20 -7.88 -18.67
N PHE A 57 -17.96 -7.73 -17.58
CA PHE A 57 -19.40 -7.50 -17.66
C PHE A 57 -19.73 -6.14 -18.27
N GLY A 58 -18.97 -5.10 -17.96
CA GLY A 58 -19.14 -3.81 -18.59
C GLY A 58 -18.88 -3.84 -20.09
N ALA A 59 -17.81 -4.52 -20.53
CA ALA A 59 -17.50 -4.72 -21.95
C ALA A 59 -18.59 -5.53 -22.65
N ALA A 60 -19.12 -6.57 -22.01
CA ALA A 60 -20.24 -7.35 -22.54
C ALA A 60 -21.48 -6.48 -22.75
N GLY A 61 -21.80 -5.57 -21.83
CA GLY A 61 -22.89 -4.62 -21.99
C GLY A 61 -22.72 -3.72 -23.22
N VAL A 62 -21.49 -3.19 -23.42
CA VAL A 62 -21.20 -2.39 -24.64
C VAL A 62 -21.36 -3.22 -25.92
N ILE A 63 -20.88 -4.47 -25.94
CA ILE A 63 -21.04 -5.38 -27.07
C ILE A 63 -22.52 -5.68 -27.37
N PHE A 64 -23.33 -5.90 -26.33
CA PHE A 64 -24.75 -6.16 -26.46
C PHE A 64 -25.51 -4.96 -27.05
N TYR A 65 -25.10 -3.74 -26.71
CA TYR A 65 -25.64 -2.54 -27.36
C TYR A 65 -25.43 -2.59 -28.88
N PHE A 66 -24.24 -2.90 -29.36
CA PHE A 66 -23.97 -3.01 -30.80
C PHE A 66 -24.73 -4.17 -31.47
N ARG A 67 -25.09 -5.21 -30.71
CA ARG A 67 -25.82 -6.40 -31.27
C ARG A 67 -27.32 -6.23 -31.25
N PHE A 68 -27.89 -5.56 -30.24
CA PHE A 68 -29.35 -5.49 -30.03
C PHE A 68 -29.90 -4.07 -30.19
N GLY A 69 -29.07 -3.03 -30.23
CA GLY A 69 -29.50 -1.63 -30.42
C GLY A 69 -30.10 -0.97 -29.17
N GLU A 70 -30.23 -1.71 -28.06
CA GLU A 70 -30.89 -1.21 -26.85
C GLU A 70 -29.93 -0.38 -26.01
N ILE A 71 -30.24 0.92 -25.84
CA ILE A 71 -29.41 1.90 -25.12
C ILE A 71 -29.14 1.52 -23.64
N MET A 72 -30.03 0.71 -23.07
CA MET A 72 -29.91 0.27 -21.68
C MET A 72 -28.65 -0.59 -21.47
N TYR A 73 -28.26 -1.44 -22.44
CA TYR A 73 -27.03 -2.21 -22.37
C TYR A 73 -25.79 -1.33 -22.37
N LEU A 74 -25.79 -0.26 -23.18
CA LEU A 74 -24.69 0.70 -23.19
C LEU A 74 -24.59 1.44 -21.86
N ALA A 75 -25.71 1.93 -21.32
CA ALA A 75 -25.75 2.65 -20.06
C ALA A 75 -25.22 1.79 -18.89
N LEU A 76 -25.69 0.54 -18.78
CA LEU A 76 -25.22 -0.41 -17.77
C LEU A 76 -23.74 -0.79 -17.96
N GLY A 77 -23.32 -1.03 -19.20
CA GLY A 77 -21.93 -1.36 -19.52
C GLY A 77 -20.95 -0.24 -19.10
N VAL A 78 -21.26 0.98 -19.50
CA VAL A 78 -20.46 2.18 -19.14
C VAL A 78 -20.47 2.41 -17.62
N LEU A 79 -21.63 2.27 -16.97
CA LEU A 79 -21.75 2.41 -15.52
C LEU A 79 -20.84 1.41 -14.81
N LEU A 80 -20.84 0.14 -15.20
CA LEU A 80 -20.00 -0.91 -14.58
C LEU A 80 -18.51 -0.64 -14.76
N ILE A 81 -18.09 -0.15 -15.93
CA ILE A 81 -16.68 0.18 -16.19
C ILE A 81 -16.24 1.39 -15.36
N LEU A 82 -17.06 2.43 -15.29
CA LEU A 82 -16.70 3.70 -14.63
C LEU A 82 -16.92 3.68 -13.12
N TYR A 83 -17.82 2.84 -12.62
CA TYR A 83 -18.15 2.78 -11.20
C TYR A 83 -16.90 2.56 -10.32
N LEU A 84 -16.08 1.58 -10.67
CA LEU A 84 -14.92 1.20 -9.87
C LEU A 84 -13.88 2.33 -9.81
N PRO A 85 -13.36 2.87 -10.94
CA PRO A 85 -12.36 3.95 -10.88
C PRO A 85 -12.90 5.23 -10.23
N VAL A 86 -14.16 5.60 -10.46
CA VAL A 86 -14.76 6.79 -9.83
C VAL A 86 -14.90 6.59 -8.32
N ASN A 87 -15.39 5.42 -7.88
CA ASN A 87 -15.50 5.11 -6.45
C ASN A 87 -14.14 5.11 -5.75
N LEU A 88 -13.11 4.51 -6.37
CA LEU A 88 -11.75 4.48 -5.80
C LEU A 88 -11.10 5.88 -5.78
N TRP A 89 -11.39 6.71 -6.78
CA TRP A 89 -10.95 8.10 -6.77
C TRP A 89 -11.57 8.87 -5.59
N TYR A 90 -12.86 8.74 -5.40
CA TYR A 90 -13.55 9.35 -4.24
C TYR A 90 -12.98 8.84 -2.91
N ARG A 91 -12.82 7.53 -2.77
CA ARG A 91 -12.24 6.91 -1.57
C ARG A 91 -10.82 7.41 -1.29
N SER A 92 -9.98 7.56 -2.30
CA SER A 92 -8.62 8.10 -2.13
C SER A 92 -8.63 9.53 -1.58
N LYS A 93 -9.60 10.35 -2.01
CA LYS A 93 -9.78 11.71 -1.48
C LYS A 93 -10.24 11.70 -0.03
N VAL A 94 -11.24 10.88 0.29
CA VAL A 94 -11.78 10.77 1.65
C VAL A 94 -10.71 10.24 2.62
N GLN A 95 -9.95 9.22 2.24
CA GLN A 95 -8.88 8.68 3.08
C GLN A 95 -7.80 9.73 3.38
N MET A 96 -7.44 10.58 2.41
CA MET A 96 -6.49 11.68 2.62
C MET A 96 -7.01 12.78 3.55
N MET A 97 -8.31 12.81 3.87
CA MET A 97 -8.85 13.72 4.89
C MET A 97 -8.49 13.25 6.31
N ASN A 98 -8.22 11.97 6.49
CA ASN A 98 -7.79 11.43 7.78
C ASN A 98 -6.42 12.02 8.16
N PRO A 99 -6.25 12.57 9.38
CA PRO A 99 -5.00 13.15 9.86
C PRO A 99 -3.79 12.23 9.76
N VAL A 100 -3.98 10.92 9.93
CA VAL A 100 -2.91 9.90 9.81
C VAL A 100 -2.23 9.95 8.45
N PHE A 101 -2.98 10.07 7.35
CA PHE A 101 -2.41 10.13 6.00
C PHE A 101 -1.75 11.48 5.64
N LYS A 102 -1.97 12.52 6.46
CA LYS A 102 -1.35 13.85 6.28
C LYS A 102 0.04 13.95 6.90
N LYS A 103 0.37 13.05 7.82
CA LYS A 103 1.67 13.04 8.50
C LYS A 103 2.71 12.34 7.63
N PRO A 104 3.96 12.83 7.62
CA PRO A 104 5.04 12.16 6.93
C PRO A 104 5.28 10.77 7.52
N ILE A 105 5.62 9.82 6.66
CA ILE A 105 5.95 8.45 7.03
C ILE A 105 7.44 8.27 6.80
N THR A 106 8.20 7.94 7.83
CA THR A 106 9.62 7.59 7.70
C THR A 106 9.76 6.08 7.61
N TYR A 107 10.41 5.64 6.56
CA TYR A 107 10.79 4.26 6.35
C TYR A 107 12.27 4.07 6.63
N ASP A 108 12.59 2.98 7.27
CA ASP A 108 13.94 2.52 7.53
C ASP A 108 14.08 1.09 7.01
N ILE A 109 14.93 0.92 6.03
CA ILE A 109 15.17 -0.36 5.35
C ILE A 109 16.47 -0.94 5.86
N SER A 110 16.41 -2.14 6.40
CA SER A 110 17.56 -2.86 6.95
C SER A 110 17.58 -4.31 6.47
N ALA A 111 18.63 -5.05 6.82
CA ALA A 111 18.72 -6.48 6.54
C ALA A 111 17.56 -7.29 7.16
N ASP A 112 17.03 -6.82 8.31
CA ASP A 112 15.96 -7.50 9.04
C ASP A 112 14.57 -7.26 8.44
N GLY A 113 14.36 -6.14 7.71
CA GLY A 113 13.06 -5.78 7.17
C GLY A 113 12.84 -4.30 6.95
N ILE A 114 11.59 -3.92 6.94
CA ILE A 114 11.09 -2.56 6.74
C ILE A 114 10.53 -2.07 8.07
N SER A 115 11.15 -1.05 8.65
CA SER A 115 10.60 -0.33 9.80
C SER A 115 9.88 0.92 9.33
N VAL A 116 8.74 1.21 9.94
CA VAL A 116 7.88 2.35 9.61
C VAL A 116 7.70 3.18 10.86
N PHE A 117 7.97 4.47 10.76
CA PHE A 117 7.79 5.42 11.86
C PHE A 117 6.82 6.51 11.44
N GLN A 118 5.78 6.71 12.22
CA GLN A 118 4.80 7.77 11.99
C GLN A 118 4.21 8.23 13.32
N ASP A 119 4.29 9.52 13.63
CA ASP A 119 3.63 10.16 14.77
C ASP A 119 3.98 9.56 16.14
N GLY A 120 5.21 9.06 16.32
CA GLY A 120 5.64 8.40 17.55
C GLY A 120 5.33 6.91 17.61
N GLU A 121 4.52 6.41 16.69
CA GLU A 121 4.30 4.97 16.52
C GLU A 121 5.36 4.36 15.59
N SER A 122 5.78 3.14 15.90
CA SER A 122 6.70 2.39 15.07
C SER A 122 6.13 1.00 14.76
N GLY A 123 6.41 0.51 13.57
CA GLY A 123 6.05 -0.85 13.15
C GLY A 123 7.21 -1.45 12.37
N LYS A 124 7.53 -2.71 12.60
CA LYS A 124 8.55 -3.45 11.86
C LYS A 124 7.92 -4.64 11.15
N VAL A 125 8.31 -4.83 9.91
CA VAL A 125 7.88 -5.95 9.06
C VAL A 125 9.11 -6.65 8.53
N SER A 126 9.32 -7.91 8.86
CA SER A 126 10.44 -8.69 8.33
C SER A 126 10.24 -9.04 6.85
N TRP A 127 11.34 -9.29 6.13
CA TRP A 127 11.28 -9.66 4.72
C TRP A 127 10.48 -10.95 4.44
N ASP A 128 10.46 -11.89 5.39
CA ASP A 128 9.69 -13.13 5.29
C ASP A 128 8.18 -12.89 5.26
N GLN A 129 7.71 -11.85 5.94
CA GLN A 129 6.32 -11.43 5.94
C GLN A 129 5.93 -10.69 4.65
N CYS A 130 6.91 -10.25 3.86
CA CYS A 130 6.68 -9.58 2.60
C CYS A 130 6.24 -10.59 1.53
N THR A 131 4.98 -10.52 1.13
CA THR A 131 4.38 -11.51 0.21
C THR A 131 4.65 -11.22 -1.26
N LYS A 132 4.75 -9.93 -1.62
CA LYS A 132 4.91 -9.50 -3.01
C LYS A 132 5.41 -8.05 -3.07
N ALA A 133 6.34 -7.77 -3.96
CA ALA A 133 6.74 -6.41 -4.32
C ALA A 133 6.38 -6.11 -5.78
N VAL A 134 5.74 -4.98 -6.03
CA VAL A 134 5.30 -4.56 -7.38
C VAL A 134 5.61 -3.10 -7.62
N SER A 135 5.76 -2.73 -8.87
CA SER A 135 5.85 -1.33 -9.27
C SER A 135 4.63 -0.89 -10.06
N THR A 136 4.17 0.33 -9.77
CA THR A 136 3.16 1.05 -10.51
C THR A 136 3.78 2.29 -11.16
N LYS A 137 2.97 3.11 -11.81
CA LYS A 137 3.43 4.39 -12.38
C LYS A 137 3.83 5.41 -11.29
N GLN A 138 3.20 5.36 -10.11
CA GLN A 138 3.38 6.35 -9.06
C GLN A 138 4.23 5.85 -7.91
N SER A 139 4.31 4.54 -7.68
CA SER A 139 4.91 3.97 -6.46
C SER A 139 5.50 2.58 -6.65
N ILE A 140 6.37 2.21 -5.72
CA ILE A 140 6.70 0.82 -5.42
C ILE A 140 5.84 0.39 -4.23
N ILE A 141 5.28 -0.81 -4.29
CA ILE A 141 4.37 -1.33 -3.28
C ILE A 141 4.90 -2.67 -2.82
N VAL A 142 5.17 -2.79 -1.53
CA VAL A 142 5.55 -4.05 -0.88
C VAL A 142 4.40 -4.51 -0.01
N TYR A 143 3.78 -5.62 -0.39
CA TYR A 143 2.66 -6.21 0.35
C TYR A 143 3.17 -7.04 1.51
N THR A 144 2.68 -6.74 2.70
CA THR A 144 2.97 -7.44 3.95
C THR A 144 1.82 -8.34 4.40
N GLY A 145 0.75 -8.36 3.61
CA GLY A 145 -0.44 -9.17 3.86
C GLY A 145 -1.47 -9.03 2.75
N LYS A 146 -2.69 -9.54 2.98
CA LYS A 146 -3.79 -9.46 2.01
C LYS A 146 -4.27 -8.03 1.75
N LEU A 147 -4.16 -7.15 2.76
CA LEU A 147 -4.65 -5.77 2.72
C LEU A 147 -3.58 -4.76 3.10
N ASN A 148 -2.53 -5.18 3.79
CA ASN A 148 -1.46 -4.31 4.27
C ASN A 148 -0.33 -4.22 3.25
N ALA A 149 0.16 -3.02 3.03
CA ALA A 149 1.26 -2.75 2.12
C ALA A 149 2.03 -1.50 2.54
N SER A 150 3.35 -1.53 2.40
CA SER A 150 4.20 -0.34 2.42
C SER A 150 4.21 0.26 1.02
N ILE A 151 3.94 1.56 0.93
CA ILE A 151 3.83 2.28 -0.34
C ILE A 151 4.95 3.32 -0.41
N PHE A 152 5.77 3.20 -1.42
CA PHE A 152 6.93 4.07 -1.64
C PHE A 152 6.69 4.93 -2.88
N PRO A 153 6.26 6.20 -2.73
CA PRO A 153 6.03 7.10 -3.84
C PRO A 153 7.32 7.39 -4.61
N ARG A 154 7.35 7.12 -5.92
CA ARG A 154 8.55 7.30 -6.76
C ARG A 154 9.08 8.72 -6.75
N LYS A 155 8.18 9.72 -6.69
CA LYS A 155 8.56 11.13 -6.67
C LYS A 155 9.26 11.56 -5.38
N GLU A 156 8.87 10.97 -4.26
CA GLU A 156 9.47 11.28 -2.95
C GLU A 156 10.82 10.59 -2.76
N LEU A 157 11.01 9.43 -3.41
CA LEU A 157 12.26 8.69 -3.36
C LEU A 157 13.37 9.34 -4.20
N GLY A 158 13.04 9.96 -5.34
CA GLY A 158 14.04 10.58 -6.20
C GLY A 158 15.21 9.64 -6.50
N ASP A 159 16.41 10.06 -6.06
CA ASP A 159 17.67 9.31 -6.29
C ASP A 159 17.80 8.05 -5.43
N ASP A 160 17.00 7.90 -4.36
CA ASP A 160 16.98 6.70 -3.50
C ASP A 160 16.21 5.53 -4.14
N LEU A 161 15.46 5.78 -5.21
CA LEU A 161 14.62 4.78 -5.86
C LEU A 161 15.43 3.54 -6.33
N PRO A 162 16.57 3.66 -7.03
CA PRO A 162 17.36 2.50 -7.42
C PRO A 162 17.91 1.71 -6.23
N ALA A 163 18.33 2.41 -5.17
CA ALA A 163 18.82 1.78 -3.95
C ALA A 163 17.72 0.95 -3.27
N LEU A 164 16.51 1.50 -3.12
CA LEU A 164 15.36 0.77 -2.59
C LEU A 164 15.05 -0.47 -3.43
N MET A 165 15.05 -0.35 -4.75
CA MET A 165 14.77 -1.49 -5.64
C MET A 165 15.82 -2.58 -5.53
N ALA A 166 17.10 -2.21 -5.37
CA ALA A 166 18.20 -3.13 -5.17
C ALA A 166 18.05 -3.89 -3.83
N LEU A 167 17.69 -3.19 -2.74
CA LEU A 167 17.48 -3.80 -1.42
C LEU A 167 16.28 -4.76 -1.43
N ILE A 168 15.15 -4.39 -2.06
CA ILE A 168 14.03 -5.29 -2.24
C ILE A 168 14.44 -6.54 -3.02
N GLY A 169 15.22 -6.38 -4.09
CA GLY A 169 15.72 -7.51 -4.88
C GLY A 169 16.74 -8.38 -4.14
N LYS A 170 17.50 -7.79 -3.20
CA LYS A 170 18.49 -8.49 -2.36
C LYS A 170 17.82 -9.37 -1.30
N TYR A 171 16.78 -8.86 -0.65
CA TYR A 171 16.18 -9.50 0.54
C TYR A 171 14.89 -10.27 0.27
N MET A 172 14.19 -10.00 -0.85
CA MET A 172 13.00 -10.75 -1.21
C MET A 172 13.30 -11.83 -2.26
N GLU A 173 12.57 -12.93 -2.20
CA GLU A 173 12.64 -13.97 -3.23
C GLU A 173 12.30 -13.42 -4.63
N PRO A 174 13.08 -13.71 -5.68
CA PRO A 174 12.87 -13.21 -7.04
C PRO A 174 11.45 -13.47 -7.58
N LYS A 175 10.82 -14.56 -7.20
CA LYS A 175 9.44 -14.91 -7.61
C LYS A 175 8.39 -13.94 -7.06
N ARG A 176 8.68 -13.29 -5.92
CA ARG A 176 7.80 -12.33 -5.26
C ARG A 176 8.02 -10.90 -5.75
N VAL A 177 9.12 -10.63 -6.44
CA VAL A 177 9.51 -9.30 -6.91
C VAL A 177 9.05 -9.12 -8.37
N LYS A 178 8.08 -8.22 -8.60
CA LYS A 178 7.56 -7.85 -9.92
C LYS A 178 7.72 -6.35 -10.16
N ILE A 179 8.92 -5.85 -9.85
CA ILE A 179 9.29 -4.45 -10.03
C ILE A 179 9.84 -4.29 -11.45
N ARG A 180 9.34 -3.28 -12.17
CA ARG A 180 9.83 -2.89 -13.49
C ARG A 180 10.44 -1.49 -13.40
N PHE A 181 11.58 -1.30 -14.03
CA PHE A 181 12.25 -0.01 -14.20
C PHE A 181 11.49 0.92 -15.13
#